data_ba4657c09affa607fe03384e2249b7ee
#
_entry.id   ba4657c09affa607fe03384e2249b7ee
#
_cell.length_a   1.000
_cell.length_b   1.000
_cell.length_c   1.000
_cell.angle_alpha   90.00
_cell.angle_beta   90.00
_cell.angle_gamma   90.00
#
_symmetry.space_group_name_H-M   'P 1'
#
loop_
_entity.id
_entity.type
_entity.pdbx_description
1 polymer ?
#
loop_
_entity_poly.entity_id
_entity_poly.type
_entity_poly.pdbx_seq_one_letter_code
_entity_poly.pdbx_strand_id
1 'polypeptide(L)'
;HPHGAGQIRRYFIQGGVPMLIKLIKYDLRSLNRFLIILHGFLLLMTIFLRIFITGQIHLSTDTDGFLFGLAIVMYTLLITGITFGTSIVIVVRFYRNLFSDEGYLSQTLPVTPGQHLLAKTISGSIWAMIDYVFILASLYIGIATPAFMELFYENQGELMKELGFTGKYADVTAGQIILVLLISGFIGCVGNIVMYYASIVLGQLFSSHRVIGAIACYFALSTLMAVISFIVMFAADLAYGNFAIVPAGTESSLSLVEYM
;
A
#
# COMPACT_ATOMS: atom_id res chain seq x y z
N HIS A 1 8.93 -24.36 45.68
CA HIS A 1 8.70 -22.93 46.00
C HIS A 1 7.90 -22.28 44.87
N PRO A 2 6.57 -21.99 45.03
CA PRO A 2 5.75 -21.40 43.96
C PRO A 2 5.89 -19.86 43.80
N HIS A 3 6.70 -19.21 44.64
CA HIS A 3 6.83 -17.74 44.60
C HIS A 3 7.65 -17.17 43.44
N GLY A 4 8.54 -17.96 42.81
CA GLY A 4 9.41 -17.46 41.73
C GLY A 4 8.69 -17.25 40.37
N ALA A 5 7.74 -18.14 40.02
CA ALA A 5 7.06 -18.08 38.75
C ALA A 5 6.13 -16.85 38.58
N GLY A 6 5.53 -16.40 39.68
CA GLY A 6 4.66 -15.22 39.69
C GLY A 6 5.44 -13.90 39.57
N GLN A 7 6.65 -13.81 40.12
CA GLN A 7 7.52 -12.65 39.98
C GLN A 7 8.10 -12.55 38.56
N ILE A 8 8.59 -13.65 38.03
CA ILE A 8 9.11 -13.70 36.63
C ILE A 8 8.00 -13.30 35.65
N ARG A 9 6.77 -13.77 35.83
CA ARG A 9 5.61 -13.41 34.98
C ARG A 9 5.27 -11.91 35.09
N ARG A 10 5.39 -11.29 36.27
CA ARG A 10 5.20 -9.84 36.45
C ARG A 10 6.33 -9.02 35.84
N TYR A 11 7.57 -9.44 35.90
CA TYR A 11 8.69 -8.81 35.19
C TYR A 11 8.51 -8.85 33.68
N PHE A 12 8.03 -9.96 33.12
CA PHE A 12 7.71 -10.08 31.69
C PHE A 12 6.53 -9.17 31.27
N ILE A 13 5.52 -9.02 32.11
CA ILE A 13 4.34 -8.20 31.80
C ILE A 13 4.65 -6.70 31.99
N GLN A 14 5.38 -6.31 33.01
CA GLN A 14 5.75 -4.90 33.27
C GLN A 14 6.89 -4.39 32.38
N GLY A 15 7.77 -5.28 31.91
CA GLY A 15 8.84 -4.93 30.95
C GLY A 15 8.41 -4.97 29.48
N GLY A 16 7.32 -5.69 29.17
CA GLY A 16 6.94 -6.00 27.79
C GLY A 16 6.55 -4.79 26.93
N VAL A 17 5.68 -3.92 27.44
CA VAL A 17 5.21 -2.75 26.69
C VAL A 17 6.30 -1.69 26.51
N PRO A 18 7.05 -1.26 27.54
CA PRO A 18 8.12 -0.29 27.34
C PRO A 18 9.27 -0.83 26.47
N MET A 19 9.53 -2.15 26.48
CA MET A 19 10.50 -2.76 25.56
C MET A 19 10.01 -2.77 24.12
N LEU A 20 8.74 -3.10 23.89
CA LEU A 20 8.12 -3.06 22.55
C LEU A 20 8.22 -1.66 21.94
N ILE A 21 7.88 -0.62 22.70
CA ILE A 21 7.98 0.77 22.25
C ILE A 21 9.42 1.15 21.90
N LYS A 22 10.39 0.72 22.68
CA LYS A 22 11.82 0.94 22.39
C LYS A 22 12.22 0.26 21.08
N LEU A 23 11.82 -1.00 20.86
CA LEU A 23 12.09 -1.72 19.62
C LEU A 23 11.52 -1.00 18.41
N ILE A 24 10.26 -0.59 18.46
CA ILE A 24 9.61 0.19 17.39
C ILE A 24 10.37 1.49 17.11
N LYS A 25 10.74 2.24 18.17
CA LYS A 25 11.48 3.49 18.04
C LYS A 25 12.84 3.31 17.35
N TYR A 26 13.59 2.28 17.72
CA TYR A 26 14.89 2.01 17.11
C TYR A 26 14.77 1.53 15.68
N ASP A 27 13.76 0.72 15.36
CA ASP A 27 13.48 0.29 14.01
C ASP A 27 13.09 1.47 13.11
N LEU A 28 12.18 2.32 13.55
CA LEU A 28 11.80 3.53 12.82
C LEU A 28 13.00 4.44 12.56
N ARG A 29 13.83 4.68 13.58
CA ARG A 29 15.01 5.53 13.43
C ARG A 29 16.03 4.96 12.44
N SER A 30 16.13 3.65 12.38
CA SER A 30 17.08 2.96 11.52
C SER A 30 16.70 3.04 10.02
N LEU A 31 15.41 3.00 9.72
CA LEU A 31 14.87 3.15 8.36
C LEU A 31 14.86 4.62 7.91
N ASN A 32 14.76 5.54 8.85
CA ASN A 32 14.50 6.97 8.63
C ASN A 32 15.45 7.62 7.63
N ARG A 33 16.76 7.38 7.77
CA ARG A 33 17.78 8.07 6.95
C ARG A 33 17.59 7.82 5.46
N PHE A 34 17.34 6.59 5.06
CA PHE A 34 17.19 6.23 3.66
C PHE A 34 15.84 6.68 3.11
N LEU A 35 14.77 6.45 3.87
CA LEU A 35 13.41 6.76 3.44
C LEU A 35 13.16 8.26 3.35
N ILE A 36 13.73 9.09 4.23
CA ILE A 36 13.65 10.55 4.12
C ILE A 36 14.25 11.06 2.80
N ILE A 37 15.40 10.52 2.38
CA ILE A 37 16.03 10.92 1.11
C ILE A 37 15.12 10.55 -0.06
N LEU A 38 14.52 9.35 -0.03
CA LEU A 38 13.64 8.86 -1.07
C LEU A 38 12.37 9.73 -1.21
N HIS A 39 11.73 10.07 -0.08
CA HIS A 39 10.54 10.92 -0.06
C HIS A 39 10.87 12.39 -0.38
N GLY A 40 12.04 12.87 0.03
CA GLY A 40 12.53 14.21 -0.36
C GLY A 40 12.68 14.33 -1.87
N PHE A 41 13.21 13.29 -2.52
CA PHE A 41 13.30 13.23 -3.98
C PHE A 41 11.91 13.19 -4.65
N LEU A 42 10.95 12.47 -4.09
CA LEU A 42 9.56 12.46 -4.57
C LEU A 42 8.96 13.87 -4.55
N LEU A 43 9.06 14.56 -3.42
CA LEU A 43 8.52 15.93 -3.29
C LEU A 43 9.18 16.90 -4.27
N LEU A 44 10.50 16.82 -4.44
CA LEU A 44 11.23 17.67 -5.38
C LEU A 44 10.74 17.44 -6.82
N MET A 45 10.60 16.18 -7.22
CA MET A 45 10.08 15.83 -8.55
C MET A 45 8.61 16.19 -8.73
N THR A 46 7.80 16.11 -7.67
CA THR A 46 6.41 16.58 -7.70
C THR A 46 6.31 18.08 -7.95
N ILE A 47 7.15 18.89 -7.29
CA ILE A 47 7.20 20.33 -7.51
C ILE A 47 7.63 20.64 -8.95
N PHE A 48 8.65 19.93 -9.45
CA PHE A 48 9.09 20.06 -10.83
C PHE A 48 7.96 19.75 -11.81
N LEU A 49 7.27 18.62 -11.62
CA LEU A 49 6.11 18.24 -12.43
C LEU A 49 5.01 19.30 -12.39
N ARG A 50 4.71 19.85 -11.21
CA ARG A 50 3.72 20.92 -11.03
C ARG A 50 4.06 22.15 -11.84
N ILE A 51 5.31 22.63 -11.77
CA ILE A 51 5.78 23.80 -12.53
C ILE A 51 5.69 23.50 -14.02
N PHE A 52 6.10 22.31 -14.44
CA PHE A 52 6.03 21.87 -15.83
C PHE A 52 4.59 21.87 -16.35
N ILE A 53 3.65 21.21 -15.65
CA ILE A 53 2.24 21.15 -16.04
C ILE A 53 1.63 22.55 -16.09
N THR A 54 1.88 23.40 -15.08
CA THR A 54 1.33 24.76 -15.05
C THR A 54 1.88 25.63 -16.18
N GLY A 55 3.16 25.46 -16.54
CA GLY A 55 3.79 26.18 -17.65
C GLY A 55 3.31 25.72 -19.03
N GLN A 56 2.87 24.49 -19.14
CA GLN A 56 2.51 23.84 -20.40
C GLN A 56 1.00 23.87 -20.75
N ILE A 57 0.14 24.37 -19.87
CA ILE A 57 -1.32 24.46 -20.12
C ILE A 57 -1.66 25.42 -21.29
N HIS A 58 -0.72 26.20 -21.80
CA HIS A 58 -0.88 27.00 -23.05
C HIS A 58 -0.51 26.24 -24.33
N LEU A 59 -0.44 24.92 -24.27
CA LEU A 59 0.04 24.03 -25.32
C LEU A 59 -0.96 23.94 -26.48
N SER A 60 -0.51 24.42 -27.62
CA SER A 60 -1.25 24.33 -28.89
C SER A 60 -0.56 23.48 -29.96
N THR A 61 0.50 22.76 -29.62
CA THR A 61 1.29 21.98 -30.59
C THR A 61 1.36 20.51 -30.24
N ASP A 62 1.46 19.62 -31.24
CA ASP A 62 1.58 18.16 -31.07
C ASP A 62 2.80 17.76 -30.23
N THR A 63 3.89 18.51 -30.31
CA THR A 63 5.12 18.30 -29.54
C THR A 63 4.86 18.41 -28.02
N ASP A 64 3.96 19.27 -27.65
CA ASP A 64 3.64 19.58 -26.27
C ASP A 64 2.85 18.42 -25.63
N GLY A 65 1.91 17.83 -26.39
CA GLY A 65 1.20 16.63 -25.96
C GLY A 65 2.13 15.45 -25.70
N PHE A 66 3.15 15.27 -26.54
CA PHE A 66 4.17 14.23 -26.35
C PHE A 66 4.98 14.46 -25.07
N LEU A 67 5.45 15.69 -24.83
CA LEU A 67 6.22 16.03 -23.61
C LEU A 67 5.39 15.86 -22.35
N PHE A 68 4.10 16.20 -22.38
CA PHE A 68 3.17 15.98 -21.29
C PHE A 68 3.00 14.48 -20.99
N GLY A 69 2.76 13.68 -22.03
CA GLY A 69 2.68 12.22 -21.89
C GLY A 69 3.96 11.61 -21.32
N LEU A 70 5.13 12.06 -21.78
CA LEU A 70 6.41 11.63 -21.26
C LEU A 70 6.58 11.98 -19.78
N ALA A 71 6.18 13.19 -19.38
CA ALA A 71 6.24 13.62 -17.97
C ALA A 71 5.36 12.73 -17.06
N ILE A 72 4.16 12.38 -17.50
CA ILE A 72 3.28 11.45 -16.76
C ILE A 72 3.91 10.07 -16.62
N VAL A 73 4.48 9.53 -17.70
CA VAL A 73 5.16 8.22 -17.68
C VAL A 73 6.32 8.24 -16.70
N MET A 74 7.18 9.26 -16.78
CA MET A 74 8.34 9.42 -15.88
C MET A 74 7.91 9.56 -14.42
N TYR A 75 6.84 10.30 -14.16
CA TYR A 75 6.30 10.44 -12.81
C TYR A 75 5.72 9.13 -12.27
N THR A 76 4.99 8.38 -13.11
CA THR A 76 4.47 7.07 -12.74
C THR A 76 5.59 6.08 -12.42
N LEU A 77 6.67 6.07 -13.23
CA LEU A 77 7.85 5.26 -12.96
C LEU A 77 8.53 5.67 -11.65
N LEU A 78 8.58 6.97 -11.35
CA LEU A 78 9.12 7.49 -10.10
C LEU A 78 8.32 6.98 -8.89
N ILE A 79 6.99 7.14 -8.89
CA ILE A 79 6.13 6.64 -7.81
C ILE A 79 6.32 5.14 -7.63
N THR A 80 6.30 4.39 -8.73
CA THR A 80 6.51 2.94 -8.72
C THR A 80 7.87 2.59 -8.12
N GLY A 81 8.94 3.27 -8.55
CA GLY A 81 10.29 3.09 -8.03
C GLY A 81 10.42 3.39 -6.54
N ILE A 82 9.72 4.41 -6.05
CA ILE A 82 9.72 4.77 -4.62
C ILE A 82 8.98 3.71 -3.80
N THR A 83 7.81 3.28 -4.23
CA THR A 83 7.03 2.22 -3.56
C THR A 83 7.81 0.91 -3.48
N PHE A 84 8.45 0.50 -4.58
CA PHE A 84 9.33 -0.67 -4.58
C PHE A 84 10.56 -0.45 -3.71
N GLY A 85 11.19 0.72 -3.76
CA GLY A 85 12.35 1.06 -2.94
C GLY A 85 12.03 1.00 -1.45
N THR A 86 10.94 1.58 -1.01
CA THR A 86 10.46 1.52 0.38
C THR A 86 10.20 0.07 0.80
N SER A 87 9.49 -0.72 -0.05
CA SER A 87 9.20 -2.12 0.21
C SER A 87 10.47 -2.96 0.34
N ILE A 88 11.44 -2.78 -0.57
CA ILE A 88 12.73 -3.48 -0.53
C ILE A 88 13.50 -3.15 0.74
N VAL A 89 13.56 -1.89 1.14
CA VAL A 89 14.27 -1.47 2.36
C VAL A 89 13.65 -2.11 3.60
N ILE A 90 12.32 -2.15 3.70
CA ILE A 90 11.59 -2.77 4.81
C ILE A 90 11.86 -4.29 4.84
N VAL A 91 11.75 -4.97 3.70
CA VAL A 91 11.96 -6.41 3.53
C VAL A 91 13.38 -6.82 3.85
N VAL A 92 14.38 -6.13 3.28
CA VAL A 92 15.81 -6.41 3.51
C VAL A 92 16.16 -6.21 4.98
N ARG A 93 15.64 -5.16 5.60
CA ARG A 93 15.87 -4.92 7.02
C ARG A 93 15.24 -5.97 7.91
N PHE A 94 14.03 -6.41 7.62
CA PHE A 94 13.39 -7.52 8.32
C PHE A 94 14.24 -8.80 8.23
N TYR A 95 14.67 -9.13 7.01
CA TYR A 95 15.48 -10.31 6.77
C TYR A 95 16.82 -10.23 7.53
N ARG A 96 17.54 -9.11 7.41
CA ARG A 96 18.84 -8.94 8.08
C ARG A 96 18.73 -9.00 9.59
N ASN A 97 17.73 -8.39 10.17
CA ASN A 97 17.58 -8.32 11.63
C ASN A 97 17.11 -9.62 12.27
N LEU A 98 16.54 -10.56 11.52
CA LEU A 98 15.99 -11.81 12.08
C LEU A 98 16.70 -13.07 11.58
N PHE A 99 17.22 -13.05 10.33
CA PHE A 99 17.71 -14.25 9.64
C PHE A 99 19.16 -14.15 9.17
N SER A 100 19.87 -13.04 9.45
CA SER A 100 21.32 -12.92 9.23
C SER A 100 22.08 -12.86 10.53
N ASP A 101 23.39 -12.60 10.46
CA ASP A 101 24.29 -12.51 11.61
C ASP A 101 23.83 -11.49 12.66
N GLU A 102 23.14 -10.41 12.25
CA GLU A 102 22.50 -9.45 13.17
C GLU A 102 21.35 -10.08 13.97
N GLY A 103 20.73 -11.15 13.47
CA GLY A 103 19.64 -11.86 14.12
C GLY A 103 20.03 -12.49 15.47
N TYR A 104 21.29 -12.94 15.60
CA TYR A 104 21.79 -13.49 16.86
C TYR A 104 21.68 -12.46 17.99
N LEU A 105 22.10 -11.23 17.75
CA LEU A 105 22.00 -10.14 18.73
C LEU A 105 20.54 -9.77 19.04
N SER A 106 19.67 -9.81 18.03
CA SER A 106 18.24 -9.53 18.23
C SER A 106 17.55 -10.57 19.11
N GLN A 107 17.98 -11.84 19.01
CA GLN A 107 17.42 -12.94 19.81
C GLN A 107 17.94 -13.00 21.25
N THR A 108 19.05 -12.30 21.57
CA THR A 108 19.54 -12.18 22.95
C THR A 108 18.79 -11.16 23.78
N LEU A 109 17.93 -10.35 23.16
CA LEU A 109 17.10 -9.39 23.88
C LEU A 109 16.02 -10.10 24.71
N PRO A 110 15.71 -9.60 25.93
CA PRO A 110 14.73 -10.22 26.83
C PRO A 110 13.28 -9.92 26.39
N VAL A 111 12.94 -10.30 25.16
CA VAL A 111 11.61 -10.12 24.55
C VAL A 111 11.17 -11.41 23.85
N THR A 112 9.87 -11.62 23.74
CA THR A 112 9.36 -12.80 23.06
C THR A 112 9.48 -12.66 21.54
N PRO A 113 9.60 -13.77 20.79
CA PRO A 113 9.61 -13.74 19.31
C PRO A 113 8.40 -13.03 18.72
N GLY A 114 7.22 -13.18 19.35
CA GLY A 114 5.99 -12.48 18.95
C GLY A 114 6.09 -10.96 19.11
N GLN A 115 6.74 -10.47 20.18
CA GLN A 115 6.97 -9.04 20.37
C GLN A 115 7.95 -8.48 19.33
N HIS A 116 8.98 -9.24 18.95
CA HIS A 116 9.87 -8.86 17.85
C HIS A 116 9.12 -8.72 16.54
N LEU A 117 8.32 -9.75 16.19
CA LEU A 117 7.53 -9.71 14.96
C LEU A 117 6.52 -8.56 14.97
N LEU A 118 5.84 -8.35 16.08
CA LEU A 118 4.88 -7.24 16.23
C LEU A 118 5.55 -5.87 16.10
N ALA A 119 6.71 -5.68 16.74
CA ALA A 119 7.47 -4.43 16.62
C ALA A 119 7.86 -4.15 15.17
N LYS A 120 8.33 -5.17 14.44
CA LYS A 120 8.70 -5.08 13.03
C LYS A 120 7.49 -4.77 12.14
N THR A 121 6.37 -5.45 12.38
CA THR A 121 5.13 -5.22 11.63
C THR A 121 4.62 -3.80 11.85
N ILE A 122 4.60 -3.30 13.08
CA ILE A 122 4.17 -1.93 13.38
C ILE A 122 5.11 -0.92 12.73
N SER A 123 6.43 -1.06 12.87
CA SER A 123 7.39 -0.12 12.30
C SER A 123 7.37 -0.12 10.76
N GLY A 124 7.28 -1.29 10.14
CA GLY A 124 7.14 -1.43 8.70
C GLY A 124 5.83 -0.83 8.18
N SER A 125 4.71 -1.08 8.87
CA SER A 125 3.40 -0.52 8.50
C SER A 125 3.37 1.00 8.63
N ILE A 126 3.99 1.57 9.67
CA ILE A 126 4.09 3.04 9.82
C ILE A 126 4.82 3.64 8.61
N TRP A 127 5.95 3.07 8.20
CA TRP A 127 6.67 3.56 7.03
C TRP A 127 5.89 3.38 5.72
N ALA A 128 5.22 2.25 5.54
CA ALA A 128 4.35 2.03 4.39
C ALA A 128 3.17 3.02 4.34
N MET A 129 2.59 3.37 5.50
CA MET A 129 1.55 4.39 5.60
C MET A 129 2.09 5.80 5.29
N ILE A 130 3.29 6.12 5.77
CA ILE A 130 3.97 7.38 5.44
C ILE A 130 4.20 7.46 3.93
N ASP A 131 4.73 6.41 3.31
CA ASP A 131 4.92 6.32 1.86
C ASP A 131 3.62 6.55 1.11
N TYR A 132 2.54 5.86 1.51
CA TYR A 132 1.21 6.01 0.93
C TYR A 132 0.68 7.45 1.01
N VAL A 133 0.79 8.09 2.19
CA VAL A 133 0.37 9.50 2.37
C VAL A 133 1.20 10.45 1.52
N PHE A 134 2.51 10.27 1.43
CA PHE A 134 3.38 11.10 0.59
C PHE A 134 3.05 10.93 -0.89
N ILE A 135 2.76 9.72 -1.35
CA ILE A 135 2.33 9.46 -2.73
C ILE A 135 0.99 10.16 -3.02
N LEU A 136 -0.01 10.02 -2.15
CA LEU A 136 -1.29 10.71 -2.31
C LEU A 136 -1.12 12.23 -2.31
N ALA A 137 -0.32 12.76 -1.39
CA ALA A 137 -0.02 14.21 -1.34
C ALA A 137 0.70 14.67 -2.61
N SER A 138 1.64 13.87 -3.12
CA SER A 138 2.36 14.19 -4.35
C SER A 138 1.45 14.16 -5.58
N LEU A 139 0.54 13.19 -5.67
CA LEU A 139 -0.48 13.12 -6.71
C LEU A 139 -1.40 14.36 -6.66
N TYR A 140 -1.88 14.71 -5.48
CA TYR A 140 -2.72 15.89 -5.31
C TYR A 140 -1.98 17.18 -5.72
N ILE A 141 -0.78 17.39 -5.21
CA ILE A 141 0.04 18.56 -5.56
C ILE A 141 0.36 18.59 -7.06
N GLY A 142 0.68 17.46 -7.67
CA GLY A 142 1.01 17.36 -9.09
C GLY A 142 -0.16 17.65 -10.01
N ILE A 143 -1.33 17.09 -9.70
CA ILE A 143 -2.49 17.07 -10.60
C ILE A 143 -3.48 18.22 -10.31
N ALA A 144 -3.67 18.64 -9.06
CA ALA A 144 -4.66 19.65 -8.68
C ALA A 144 -4.28 21.07 -9.15
N THR A 145 -4.16 21.25 -10.47
CA THR A 145 -4.01 22.58 -11.10
C THR A 145 -5.36 23.29 -11.14
N PRO A 146 -5.44 24.63 -11.18
CA PRO A 146 -6.70 25.34 -11.31
C PRO A 146 -7.54 24.84 -12.50
N ALA A 147 -6.92 24.66 -13.66
CA ALA A 147 -7.58 24.17 -14.87
C ALA A 147 -8.10 22.73 -14.69
N PHE A 148 -7.32 21.84 -14.05
CA PHE A 148 -7.79 20.48 -13.77
C PHE A 148 -8.96 20.47 -12.78
N MET A 149 -8.90 21.30 -11.75
CA MET A 149 -9.96 21.38 -10.73
C MET A 149 -11.26 21.94 -11.33
N GLU A 150 -11.18 22.95 -12.20
CA GLU A 150 -12.32 23.47 -12.95
C GLU A 150 -12.96 22.38 -13.81
N LEU A 151 -12.17 21.69 -14.63
CA LEU A 151 -12.63 20.56 -15.45
C LEU A 151 -13.24 19.44 -14.61
N PHE A 152 -12.64 19.12 -13.46
CA PHE A 152 -13.15 18.10 -12.55
C PHE A 152 -14.52 18.49 -11.99
N TYR A 153 -14.69 19.74 -11.53
CA TYR A 153 -15.97 20.19 -10.98
C TYR A 153 -17.07 20.28 -12.02
N GLU A 154 -16.74 20.68 -13.26
CA GLU A 154 -17.69 20.70 -14.37
C GLU A 154 -18.19 19.31 -14.74
N ASN A 155 -17.31 18.30 -14.74
CA ASN A 155 -17.64 16.94 -15.17
C ASN A 155 -17.85 15.97 -14.01
N GLN A 156 -17.87 16.43 -12.77
CA GLN A 156 -17.97 15.56 -11.60
C GLN A 156 -19.18 14.62 -11.64
N GLY A 157 -20.33 15.09 -12.12
CA GLY A 157 -21.55 14.29 -12.19
C GLY A 157 -21.45 13.13 -13.19
N GLU A 158 -20.82 13.35 -14.35
CA GLU A 158 -20.58 12.31 -15.35
C GLU A 158 -19.53 11.32 -14.85
N LEU A 159 -18.44 11.82 -14.32
CA LEU A 159 -17.38 11.00 -13.75
C LEU A 159 -17.90 10.05 -12.64
N MET A 160 -18.78 10.56 -11.77
CA MET A 160 -19.38 9.74 -10.72
C MET A 160 -20.29 8.64 -11.29
N LYS A 161 -21.03 8.93 -12.36
CA LYS A 161 -21.84 7.93 -13.07
C LYS A 161 -20.97 6.86 -13.72
N GLU A 162 -19.89 7.27 -14.40
CA GLU A 162 -18.94 6.33 -15.03
C GLU A 162 -18.23 5.44 -14.00
N LEU A 163 -17.97 5.96 -12.81
CA LEU A 163 -17.42 5.19 -11.68
C LEU A 163 -18.46 4.25 -11.01
N GLY A 164 -19.70 4.21 -11.52
CA GLY A 164 -20.76 3.34 -11.01
C GLY A 164 -21.54 3.90 -9.81
N PHE A 165 -21.34 5.16 -9.44
CA PHE A 165 -22.10 5.82 -8.37
C PHE A 165 -23.45 6.33 -8.91
N THR A 166 -24.35 5.39 -9.19
CA THR A 166 -25.69 5.66 -9.71
C THR A 166 -26.78 5.11 -8.78
N GLY A 167 -28.00 5.55 -8.94
CA GLY A 167 -29.16 5.06 -8.19
C GLY A 167 -28.98 5.25 -6.69
N LYS A 168 -28.83 4.15 -5.94
CA LYS A 168 -28.69 4.14 -4.46
C LYS A 168 -27.43 4.84 -3.97
N TYR A 169 -26.41 4.96 -4.82
CA TYR A 169 -25.10 5.53 -4.49
C TYR A 169 -24.88 6.91 -5.13
N ALA A 170 -25.94 7.51 -5.73
CA ALA A 170 -25.83 8.80 -6.40
C ALA A 170 -25.44 9.96 -5.47
N ASP A 171 -25.71 9.82 -4.16
CA ASP A 171 -25.41 10.83 -3.14
C ASP A 171 -23.98 10.74 -2.57
N VAL A 172 -23.16 9.80 -3.07
CA VAL A 172 -21.77 9.63 -2.60
C VAL A 172 -20.94 10.82 -3.06
N THR A 173 -20.34 11.51 -2.11
CA THR A 173 -19.47 12.64 -2.37
C THR A 173 -18.02 12.23 -2.63
N ALA A 174 -17.27 13.04 -3.38
CA ALA A 174 -15.84 12.83 -3.60
C ALA A 174 -15.05 12.70 -2.28
N GLY A 175 -15.44 13.46 -1.24
CA GLY A 175 -14.83 13.38 0.09
C GLY A 175 -15.02 12.01 0.76
N GLN A 176 -16.18 11.39 0.60
CA GLN A 176 -16.44 10.03 1.12
C GLN A 176 -15.60 9.00 0.38
N ILE A 177 -15.43 9.13 -0.95
CA ILE A 177 -14.57 8.25 -1.73
C ILE A 177 -13.12 8.37 -1.27
N ILE A 178 -12.61 9.59 -1.10
CA ILE A 178 -11.25 9.84 -0.60
C ILE A 178 -11.06 9.21 0.79
N LEU A 179 -12.04 9.35 1.68
CA LEU A 179 -11.99 8.74 3.01
C LEU A 179 -11.92 7.21 2.94
N VAL A 180 -12.73 6.58 2.10
CA VAL A 180 -12.71 5.12 1.89
C VAL A 180 -11.36 4.69 1.31
N LEU A 181 -10.83 5.43 0.33
CA LEU A 181 -9.50 5.15 -0.23
C LEU A 181 -8.40 5.27 0.82
N LEU A 182 -8.44 6.29 1.68
CA LEU A 182 -7.47 6.45 2.77
C LEU A 182 -7.53 5.27 3.75
N ILE A 183 -8.72 4.90 4.21
CA ILE A 183 -8.89 3.80 5.16
C ILE A 183 -8.47 2.46 4.53
N SER A 184 -8.93 2.17 3.31
CA SER A 184 -8.58 0.94 2.61
C SER A 184 -7.07 0.86 2.30
N GLY A 185 -6.46 1.98 1.95
CA GLY A 185 -5.02 2.07 1.73
C GLY A 185 -4.22 1.80 3.00
N PHE A 186 -4.63 2.32 4.16
CA PHE A 186 -3.96 2.01 5.43
C PHE A 186 -4.09 0.53 5.81
N ILE A 187 -5.26 -0.07 5.62
CA ILE A 187 -5.46 -1.52 5.80
C ILE A 187 -4.57 -2.29 4.83
N GLY A 188 -4.50 -1.85 3.58
CA GLY A 188 -3.64 -2.43 2.54
C GLY A 188 -2.16 -2.36 2.90
N CYS A 189 -1.68 -1.24 3.45
CA CYS A 189 -0.29 -1.11 3.92
C CYS A 189 0.05 -2.17 4.98
N VAL A 190 -0.80 -2.34 5.99
CA VAL A 190 -0.59 -3.38 7.03
C VAL A 190 -0.60 -4.77 6.41
N GLY A 191 -1.59 -5.07 5.56
CA GLY A 191 -1.72 -6.36 4.88
C GLY A 191 -0.49 -6.70 4.03
N ASN A 192 0.04 -5.74 3.27
CA ASN A 192 1.25 -5.94 2.47
C ASN A 192 2.48 -6.24 3.33
N ILE A 193 2.69 -5.52 4.42
CA ILE A 193 3.82 -5.77 5.34
C ILE A 193 3.72 -7.16 5.96
N VAL A 194 2.53 -7.57 6.40
CA VAL A 194 2.30 -8.92 6.94
C VAL A 194 2.60 -9.98 5.86
N MET A 195 2.17 -9.75 4.63
CA MET A 195 2.41 -10.67 3.51
C MET A 195 3.90 -10.78 3.17
N TYR A 196 4.65 -9.67 3.16
CA TYR A 196 6.10 -9.69 2.96
C TYR A 196 6.80 -10.51 4.04
N TYR A 197 6.47 -10.28 5.30
CA TYR A 197 7.09 -10.98 6.42
C TYR A 197 6.73 -12.46 6.45
N ALA A 198 5.47 -12.80 6.19
CA ALA A 198 5.04 -14.19 6.06
C ALA A 198 5.80 -14.91 4.94
N SER A 199 5.98 -14.26 3.79
CA SER A 199 6.73 -14.81 2.66
C SER A 199 8.20 -15.06 3.00
N ILE A 200 8.85 -14.15 3.74
CA ILE A 200 10.23 -14.31 4.19
C ILE A 200 10.35 -15.47 5.17
N VAL A 201 9.44 -15.56 6.14
CA VAL A 201 9.43 -16.65 7.14
C VAL A 201 9.23 -18.01 6.46
N LEU A 202 8.26 -18.13 5.54
CA LEU A 202 8.03 -19.33 4.76
C LEU A 202 9.22 -19.68 3.84
N GLY A 203 9.88 -18.67 3.29
CA GLY A 203 11.08 -18.83 2.49
C GLY A 203 12.24 -19.50 3.22
N GLN A 204 12.29 -19.40 4.58
CA GLN A 204 13.32 -20.10 5.38
C GLN A 204 13.17 -21.62 5.36
N LEU A 205 12.03 -22.16 4.95
CA LEU A 205 11.84 -23.60 4.77
C LEU A 205 12.67 -24.17 3.61
N PHE A 206 13.12 -23.32 2.69
CA PHE A 206 13.98 -23.69 1.56
C PHE A 206 15.44 -23.59 1.96
N SER A 207 16.04 -24.71 2.36
CA SER A 207 17.39 -24.76 2.94
C SER A 207 18.50 -24.22 2.03
N SER A 208 18.42 -24.46 0.71
CA SER A 208 19.44 -24.09 -0.26
C SER A 208 19.32 -22.67 -0.82
N HIS A 209 18.08 -22.17 -0.99
CA HIS A 209 17.79 -20.90 -1.68
C HIS A 209 16.72 -20.08 -0.97
N ARG A 210 17.02 -19.65 0.26
CA ARG A 210 16.07 -18.95 1.16
C ARG A 210 15.45 -17.69 0.54
N VAL A 211 16.24 -16.90 -0.18
CA VAL A 211 15.77 -15.66 -0.82
C VAL A 211 14.83 -15.98 -1.99
N ILE A 212 15.21 -16.93 -2.84
CA ILE A 212 14.35 -17.38 -3.96
C ILE A 212 13.08 -18.02 -3.42
N GLY A 213 13.19 -18.81 -2.35
CA GLY A 213 12.04 -19.37 -1.65
C GLY A 213 11.09 -18.28 -1.11
N ALA A 214 11.61 -17.21 -0.53
CA ALA A 214 10.80 -16.08 -0.06
C ALA A 214 10.06 -15.38 -1.22
N ILE A 215 10.73 -15.18 -2.36
CA ILE A 215 10.11 -14.61 -3.56
C ILE A 215 8.99 -15.53 -4.09
N ALA A 216 9.26 -16.83 -4.20
CA ALA A 216 8.26 -17.81 -4.64
C ALA A 216 7.06 -17.86 -3.69
N CYS A 217 7.28 -17.84 -2.37
CA CYS A 217 6.22 -17.76 -1.36
C CYS A 217 5.41 -16.46 -1.47
N TYR A 218 6.05 -15.35 -1.78
CA TYR A 218 5.35 -14.08 -1.99
C TYR A 218 4.37 -14.17 -3.17
N PHE A 219 4.81 -14.68 -4.31
CA PHE A 219 3.93 -14.88 -5.46
C PHE A 219 2.81 -15.87 -5.17
N ALA A 220 3.09 -16.96 -4.48
CA ALA A 220 2.07 -17.94 -4.10
C ALA A 220 1.01 -17.34 -3.17
N LEU A 221 1.43 -16.62 -2.11
CA LEU A 221 0.51 -15.95 -1.18
C LEU A 221 -0.27 -14.83 -1.88
N SER A 222 0.38 -14.04 -2.72
CA SER A 222 -0.22 -12.98 -3.50
C SER A 222 -1.31 -13.53 -4.44
N THR A 223 -1.03 -14.62 -5.15
CA THR A 223 -2.00 -15.31 -6.00
C THR A 223 -3.17 -15.87 -5.17
N LEU A 224 -2.89 -16.49 -4.03
CA LEU A 224 -3.93 -16.99 -3.14
C LEU A 224 -4.85 -15.86 -2.66
N MET A 225 -4.28 -14.73 -2.24
CA MET A 225 -5.06 -13.56 -1.80
C MET A 225 -5.87 -12.96 -2.95
N ALA A 226 -5.33 -12.92 -4.17
CA ALA A 226 -6.04 -12.46 -5.36
C ALA A 226 -7.25 -13.37 -5.67
N VAL A 227 -7.07 -14.69 -5.61
CA VAL A 227 -8.16 -15.66 -5.81
C VAL A 227 -9.26 -15.51 -4.73
N ILE A 228 -8.87 -15.38 -3.47
CA ILE A 228 -9.82 -15.14 -2.37
C ILE A 228 -10.59 -13.83 -2.59
N SER A 229 -9.90 -12.75 -2.95
CA SER A 229 -10.52 -11.45 -3.22
C SER A 229 -11.49 -11.53 -4.39
N PHE A 230 -11.12 -12.25 -5.45
CA PHE A 230 -12.00 -12.48 -6.59
C PHE A 230 -13.26 -13.26 -6.19
N ILE A 231 -13.12 -14.33 -5.41
CA ILE A 231 -14.26 -15.14 -4.92
C ILE A 231 -15.18 -14.28 -4.05
N VAL A 232 -14.62 -13.47 -3.15
CA VAL A 232 -15.40 -12.58 -2.27
C VAL A 232 -16.15 -11.53 -3.09
N MET A 233 -15.48 -10.91 -4.07
CA MET A 233 -16.10 -9.93 -4.95
C MET A 233 -17.23 -10.55 -5.77
N PHE A 234 -16.99 -11.71 -6.37
CA PHE A 234 -18.00 -12.44 -7.14
C PHE A 234 -19.21 -12.87 -6.27
N ALA A 235 -18.95 -13.36 -5.06
CA ALA A 235 -20.02 -13.71 -4.12
C ALA A 235 -20.83 -12.48 -3.68
N ALA A 236 -20.18 -11.33 -3.50
CA ALA A 236 -20.85 -10.08 -3.18
C ALA A 236 -21.73 -9.62 -4.35
N ASP A 237 -21.22 -9.63 -5.58
CA ASP A 237 -22.00 -9.27 -6.77
C ASP A 237 -23.22 -10.17 -6.96
N LEU A 238 -23.06 -11.47 -6.70
CA LEU A 238 -24.17 -12.43 -6.74
C LEU A 238 -25.21 -12.14 -5.64
N ALA A 239 -24.75 -11.82 -4.43
CA ALA A 239 -25.63 -11.53 -3.29
C ALA A 239 -26.41 -10.21 -3.46
N TYR A 240 -25.81 -9.22 -4.10
CA TYR A 240 -26.44 -7.93 -4.38
C TYR A 240 -27.26 -7.92 -5.68
N GLY A 241 -27.30 -9.04 -6.42
CA GLY A 241 -28.09 -9.20 -7.64
C GLY A 241 -27.57 -8.43 -8.85
N ASN A 242 -26.31 -7.95 -8.80
CA ASN A 242 -25.68 -7.23 -9.90
C ASN A 242 -25.28 -8.17 -11.06
N PHE A 243 -25.17 -9.47 -10.79
CA PHE A 243 -24.91 -10.49 -11.80
C PHE A 243 -26.24 -11.09 -12.27
N ALA A 244 -26.86 -10.52 -13.30
CA ALA A 244 -27.89 -11.22 -14.05
C ALA A 244 -27.21 -12.28 -14.92
N ILE A 245 -27.28 -13.55 -14.53
CA ILE A 245 -26.96 -14.66 -15.43
C ILE A 245 -28.07 -14.65 -16.49
N VAL A 246 -27.82 -13.97 -17.60
CA VAL A 246 -28.73 -14.03 -18.76
C VAL A 246 -28.53 -15.40 -19.41
N PRO A 247 -29.56 -16.27 -19.48
CA PRO A 247 -29.42 -17.56 -20.14
C PRO A 247 -29.05 -17.31 -21.61
N ALA A 248 -28.04 -18.01 -22.10
CA ALA A 248 -27.66 -17.94 -23.51
C ALA A 248 -28.85 -18.34 -24.37
N GLY A 249 -29.48 -17.37 -25.06
CA GLY A 249 -30.64 -17.60 -25.93
C GLY A 249 -31.71 -16.51 -25.92
N THR A 250 -31.65 -15.53 -25.02
CA THR A 250 -32.53 -14.36 -25.11
C THR A 250 -31.77 -13.20 -25.77
N GLU A 251 -32.40 -12.56 -26.75
CA GLU A 251 -31.84 -11.46 -27.57
C GLU A 251 -31.54 -10.15 -26.77
N SER A 252 -31.20 -10.24 -25.52
CA SER A 252 -30.88 -9.11 -24.65
C SER A 252 -29.39 -8.94 -24.41
N SER A 253 -28.55 -9.31 -25.36
CA SER A 253 -27.11 -8.99 -25.36
C SER A 253 -26.80 -7.49 -25.44
N LEU A 254 -27.80 -6.64 -25.57
CA LEU A 254 -27.69 -5.18 -25.56
C LEU A 254 -27.87 -4.57 -24.16
N SER A 255 -28.45 -5.31 -23.21
CA SER A 255 -28.66 -4.76 -21.85
C SER A 255 -27.40 -4.72 -21.00
N LEU A 256 -26.36 -5.45 -21.35
CA LEU A 256 -25.05 -5.37 -20.67
C LEU A 256 -24.30 -4.06 -20.97
N VAL A 257 -24.62 -3.41 -22.11
CA VAL A 257 -24.02 -2.12 -22.48
C VAL A 257 -24.82 -0.95 -21.88
N GLU A 258 -26.06 -1.17 -21.51
CA GLU A 258 -26.96 -0.15 -20.96
C GLU A 258 -26.82 -0.07 -19.41
N TYR A 259 -26.16 -1.07 -18.79
CA TYR A 259 -25.82 -1.11 -17.35
C TYR A 259 -24.33 -0.87 -17.04
N MET A 260 -23.48 -0.67 -18.07
CA MET A 260 -22.14 -0.12 -17.94
C MET A 260 -22.20 1.38 -18.17
#